data_aca6f1161798a64bde1a7d799d2508fa
#
_entry.id   aca6f1161798a64bde1a7d799d2508fa
#
_cell.length_a   1.000
_cell.length_b   1.000
_cell.length_c   1.000
_cell.angle_alpha   90.00
_cell.angle_beta   90.00
_cell.angle_gamma   90.00
#
_symmetry.space_group_name_H-M   'P 1'
#
loop_
_entity.id
_entity.type
_entity.pdbx_description
1 polymer ?
#
loop_
_entity_poly.entity_id
_entity_poly.type
_entity_poly.pdbx_seq_one_letter_code
_entity_poly.pdbx_strand_id
1 'polypeptide(L)'
;MEDLSSMFITEDGYLAGIVSRKDLIRFMIGDADIKKTPVSVIMTRMPNVFYVNIEDSVYKAANLIVTKGIDSLPVVKVKNEKDLEVVGRFTKTNVTRLFVDVCDQEIV
;
A
#
# COMPACT_ATOMS: atom_id res chain seq x y z
N MET A 1 10.62 12.20 -7.84
CA MET A 1 11.02 11.08 -6.98
C MET A 1 9.78 10.37 -6.46
N GLU A 2 9.72 9.07 -6.64
CA GLU A 2 8.58 8.31 -6.18
C GLU A 2 8.60 8.18 -4.65
N ASP A 3 7.42 8.24 -4.07
CA ASP A 3 7.26 8.02 -2.64
C ASP A 3 7.23 6.52 -2.36
N LEU A 4 8.36 5.98 -1.93
CA LEU A 4 8.50 4.57 -1.60
C LEU A 4 8.34 4.34 -0.10
N SER A 5 7.19 4.76 0.43
CA SER A 5 6.89 4.59 1.85
C SER A 5 6.57 3.14 2.22
N SER A 6 6.30 2.30 1.23
CA SER A 6 6.02 0.89 1.44
C SER A 6 6.36 0.07 0.20
N MET A 7 6.60 -1.23 0.43
CA MET A 7 6.83 -2.20 -0.64
C MET A 7 5.78 -3.29 -0.57
N PHE A 8 5.23 -3.65 -1.72
CA PHE A 8 4.28 -4.76 -1.81
C PHE A 8 5.06 -6.04 -2.09
N ILE A 9 4.80 -7.06 -1.29
CA ILE A 9 5.47 -8.35 -1.41
C ILE A 9 4.52 -9.30 -2.11
N THR A 10 5.00 -9.91 -3.19
CA THR A 10 4.22 -10.87 -3.96
C THR A 10 4.85 -12.25 -3.88
N GLU A 11 4.01 -13.27 -4.02
CA GLU A 11 4.42 -14.66 -4.10
C GLU A 11 3.64 -15.27 -5.27
N ASP A 12 4.36 -15.84 -6.22
CA ASP A 12 3.78 -16.37 -7.46
C ASP A 12 2.94 -15.32 -8.22
N GLY A 13 3.31 -14.04 -8.09
CA GLY A 13 2.62 -12.93 -8.75
C GLY A 13 1.43 -12.37 -7.96
N TYR A 14 1.10 -12.94 -6.81
CA TYR A 14 -0.05 -12.52 -6.01
C TYR A 14 0.38 -11.87 -4.70
N LEU A 15 -0.46 -10.96 -4.21
CA LEU A 15 -0.18 -10.21 -3.00
C LEU A 15 -0.04 -11.13 -1.80
N ALA A 16 1.13 -11.09 -1.17
CA ALA A 16 1.44 -11.88 0.02
C ALA A 16 1.58 -11.02 1.27
N GLY A 17 2.03 -9.78 1.11
CA GLY A 17 2.25 -8.92 2.26
C GLY A 17 2.70 -7.53 1.86
N ILE A 18 3.00 -6.73 2.87
CA ILE A 18 3.48 -5.35 2.69
C ILE A 18 4.52 -5.04 3.75
N VAL A 19 5.55 -4.29 3.36
CA VAL A 19 6.55 -3.76 4.28
C VAL A 19 6.47 -2.25 4.22
N SER A 20 6.15 -1.63 5.35
CA SER A 20 6.09 -0.19 5.46
C SER A 20 7.39 0.35 6.07
N ARG A 21 7.56 1.67 5.96
CA ARG A 21 8.65 2.37 6.60
C ARG A 21 8.65 2.14 8.11
N LYS A 22 7.48 2.10 8.72
CA LYS A 22 7.34 1.81 10.16
C LYS A 22 7.86 0.43 10.52
N ASP A 23 7.60 -0.57 9.68
CA ASP A 23 8.07 -1.93 9.90
C ASP A 23 9.60 -1.98 9.93
N LEU A 24 10.23 -1.29 8.98
CA LEU A 24 11.69 -1.23 8.92
C LEU A 24 12.29 -0.54 10.15
N ILE A 25 11.72 0.60 10.53
CA ILE A 25 12.21 1.36 11.69
C ILE A 25 12.08 0.52 12.96
N ARG A 26 10.93 -0.10 13.17
CA ARG A 26 10.68 -0.94 14.34
C ARG A 26 11.68 -2.09 14.41
N PHE A 27 11.96 -2.70 13.28
CA PHE A 27 12.91 -3.80 13.19
C PHE A 27 14.34 -3.35 13.51
N MET A 28 14.74 -2.19 12.99
CA MET A 28 16.07 -1.64 13.22
C MET A 28 16.32 -1.29 14.68
N ILE A 29 15.30 -0.80 15.38
CA ILE A 29 15.36 -0.49 16.80
C ILE A 29 15.59 -1.78 17.62
N GLY A 30 15.10 -2.91 17.14
CA GLY A 30 15.23 -4.20 17.81
C GLY A 30 16.61 -4.84 17.72
N ASP A 31 17.61 -4.14 17.19
CA ASP A 31 18.99 -4.60 17.10
C ASP A 31 19.18 -5.87 16.25
N ALA A 32 18.30 -6.11 15.30
CA ALA A 32 18.43 -7.24 14.40
C ALA A 32 19.24 -6.87 13.17
N ASP A 33 19.89 -7.86 12.57
CA ASP A 33 20.71 -7.65 11.37
C ASP A 33 19.82 -7.63 10.14
N ILE A 34 19.51 -6.42 9.68
CA ILE A 34 18.62 -6.20 8.54
C ILE A 34 19.16 -6.81 7.23
N LYS A 35 20.48 -6.95 7.12
CA LYS A 35 21.10 -7.51 5.92
C LYS A 35 20.91 -9.01 5.79
N LYS A 36 20.68 -9.69 6.92
CA LYS A 36 20.57 -11.15 6.97
C LYS A 36 19.13 -11.62 7.19
N THR A 37 18.21 -10.71 7.47
CA THR A 37 16.85 -11.08 7.80
C THR A 37 15.97 -11.10 6.56
N PRO A 38 15.28 -12.21 6.29
CA PRO A 38 14.33 -12.25 5.17
C PRO A 38 13.19 -11.25 5.35
N VAL A 39 12.72 -10.67 4.24
CA VAL A 39 11.63 -9.71 4.26
C VAL A 39 10.35 -10.30 4.87
N SER A 40 10.17 -11.61 4.73
CA SER A 40 9.01 -12.31 5.27
C SER A 40 8.89 -12.24 6.79
N VAL A 41 10.01 -11.96 7.48
CA VAL A 41 10.02 -11.83 8.94
C VAL A 41 9.41 -10.48 9.37
N ILE A 42 9.62 -9.43 8.59
CA ILE A 42 9.20 -8.07 8.97
C ILE A 42 7.92 -7.61 8.29
N MET A 43 7.48 -8.29 7.24
CA MET A 43 6.28 -7.87 6.51
C MET A 43 5.00 -8.14 7.28
N THR A 44 3.98 -7.32 7.02
CA THR A 44 2.61 -7.63 7.42
C THR A 44 2.04 -8.58 6.37
N ARG A 45 1.52 -9.72 6.81
CA ARG A 45 1.05 -10.78 5.91
C ARG A 45 -0.44 -10.69 5.63
N MET A 46 -0.84 -11.18 4.46
CA MET A 46 -2.26 -11.42 4.22
C MET A 46 -2.81 -12.37 5.29
N PRO A 47 -4.05 -12.21 5.75
CA PRO A 47 -5.07 -11.26 5.27
C PRO A 47 -5.05 -9.87 5.94
N ASN A 48 -4.01 -9.53 6.67
CA ASN A 48 -3.96 -8.30 7.47
C ASN A 48 -3.48 -7.07 6.68
N VAL A 49 -3.48 -7.13 5.37
CA VAL A 49 -3.07 -6.04 4.49
C VAL A 49 -4.32 -5.37 3.91
N PHE A 50 -4.39 -4.05 4.01
CA PHE A 50 -5.44 -3.28 3.33
C PHE A 50 -5.10 -3.21 1.83
N TYR A 51 -6.10 -3.41 1.01
CA TYR A 51 -5.96 -3.31 -0.43
C TYR A 51 -7.28 -2.85 -1.05
N VAL A 52 -7.23 -2.46 -2.31
CA VAL A 52 -8.45 -2.15 -3.08
C VAL A 52 -8.43 -2.94 -4.38
N ASN A 53 -9.61 -3.30 -4.85
CA ASN A 53 -9.81 -3.91 -6.15
C ASN A 53 -9.74 -2.81 -7.21
N ILE A 54 -9.22 -3.12 -8.39
CA ILE A 54 -9.10 -2.14 -9.48
C ILE A 54 -10.45 -1.52 -9.86
N GLU A 55 -11.55 -2.19 -9.57
CA GLU A 55 -12.89 -1.70 -9.86
C GLU A 55 -13.51 -0.91 -8.70
N ASP A 56 -12.86 -0.86 -7.54
CA ASP A 56 -13.35 -0.07 -6.42
C ASP A 56 -13.29 1.43 -6.74
N SER A 57 -14.14 2.19 -6.07
CA SER A 57 -14.17 3.64 -6.29
C SER A 57 -12.93 4.33 -5.73
N VAL A 58 -12.59 5.47 -6.31
CA VAL A 58 -11.54 6.34 -5.78
C VAL A 58 -11.86 6.75 -4.35
N TYR A 59 -13.14 6.99 -4.06
CA TYR A 59 -13.57 7.34 -2.71
C TYR A 59 -13.20 6.24 -1.69
N LYS A 60 -13.44 4.98 -2.03
CA LYS A 60 -13.10 3.86 -1.14
C LYS A 60 -11.61 3.83 -0.86
N ALA A 61 -10.78 3.97 -1.89
CA ALA A 61 -9.33 3.98 -1.75
C ALA A 61 -8.86 5.15 -0.90
N ALA A 62 -9.34 6.36 -1.19
CA ALA A 62 -8.98 7.56 -0.44
C ALA A 62 -9.41 7.46 1.02
N ASN A 63 -10.61 6.93 1.27
CA ASN A 63 -11.13 6.76 2.62
C ASN A 63 -10.26 5.80 3.44
N LEU A 64 -9.79 4.71 2.85
CA LEU A 64 -8.89 3.79 3.53
C LEU A 64 -7.57 4.47 3.90
N ILE A 65 -7.00 5.24 3.00
CA ILE A 65 -5.74 5.96 3.26
C ILE A 65 -5.92 6.90 4.44
N VAL A 66 -6.99 7.69 4.45
CA VAL A 66 -7.23 8.69 5.49
C VAL A 66 -7.59 8.03 6.81
N THR A 67 -8.54 7.10 6.82
CA THR A 67 -9.05 6.53 8.07
C THR A 67 -8.09 5.54 8.72
N LYS A 68 -7.28 4.85 7.93
CA LYS A 68 -6.31 3.89 8.46
C LYS A 68 -4.92 4.49 8.63
N GLY A 69 -4.72 5.74 8.21
CA GLY A 69 -3.44 6.42 8.37
C GLY A 69 -2.30 5.76 7.61
N ILE A 70 -2.57 5.23 6.42
CA ILE A 70 -1.57 4.55 5.60
C ILE A 70 -1.16 5.43 4.42
N ASP A 71 0.02 5.17 3.87
CA ASP A 71 0.59 6.00 2.82
C ASP A 71 0.27 5.50 1.42
N SER A 72 0.05 4.21 1.27
CA SER A 72 -0.26 3.63 -0.04
C SER A 72 -1.02 2.31 0.11
N LEU A 73 -1.76 1.99 -0.95
CA LEU A 73 -2.56 0.77 -1.04
C LEU A 73 -2.17 -0.01 -2.29
N PRO A 74 -1.99 -1.33 -2.19
CA PRO A 74 -1.94 -2.14 -3.40
C PRO A 74 -3.32 -2.13 -4.06
N VAL A 75 -3.30 -1.94 -5.38
CA VAL A 75 -4.47 -2.08 -6.23
C VAL A 75 -4.38 -3.45 -6.88
N VAL A 76 -5.39 -4.27 -6.69
CA VAL A 76 -5.35 -5.65 -7.13
C VAL A 76 -6.48 -5.98 -8.09
N LYS A 77 -6.24 -7.03 -8.87
CA LYS A 77 -7.24 -7.68 -9.69
C LYS A 77 -7.45 -9.07 -9.10
N VAL A 78 -8.68 -9.37 -8.72
CA VAL A 78 -9.00 -10.65 -8.08
C VAL A 78 -9.06 -11.73 -9.16
N LYS A 79 -8.18 -12.72 -9.09
CA LYS A 79 -8.17 -13.85 -10.03
C LYS A 79 -9.06 -14.98 -9.54
N ASN A 80 -8.97 -15.27 -8.24
CA ASN A 80 -9.90 -16.14 -7.54
C ASN A 80 -9.86 -15.76 -6.06
N GLU A 81 -10.59 -16.45 -5.19
CA GLU A 81 -10.82 -15.98 -3.82
C GLU A 81 -9.58 -15.55 -3.04
N LYS A 82 -8.44 -16.18 -3.32
CA LYS A 82 -7.20 -15.93 -2.57
C LYS A 82 -6.09 -15.32 -3.39
N ASP A 83 -6.27 -15.26 -4.71
CA ASP A 83 -5.20 -14.83 -5.61
C ASP A 83 -5.45 -13.40 -6.09
N LEU A 84 -4.75 -12.46 -5.45
CA LEU A 84 -4.87 -11.04 -5.70
C LEU A 84 -3.65 -10.57 -6.49
N GLU A 85 -3.82 -10.37 -7.79
CA GLU A 85 -2.73 -9.89 -8.65
C GLU A 85 -2.55 -8.39 -8.44
N VAL A 86 -1.35 -7.97 -8.04
CA VAL A 86 -1.04 -6.55 -7.86
C VAL A 86 -0.88 -5.91 -9.24
N VAL A 87 -1.74 -4.93 -9.54
CA VAL A 87 -1.74 -4.25 -10.83
C VAL A 87 -1.42 -2.76 -10.72
N GLY A 88 -1.34 -2.23 -9.50
CA GLY A 88 -1.03 -0.82 -9.33
C GLY A 88 -0.87 -0.44 -7.87
N ARG A 89 -0.67 0.86 -7.68
CA ARG A 89 -0.49 1.46 -6.36
C ARG A 89 -1.31 2.75 -6.30
N PHE A 90 -2.06 2.91 -5.23
CA PHE A 90 -2.78 4.15 -4.94
C PHE A 90 -2.15 4.79 -3.71
N THR A 91 -1.70 6.03 -3.81
CA THR A 91 -0.89 6.68 -2.78
C THR A 91 -1.57 7.91 -2.20
N LYS A 92 -1.06 8.34 -1.05
CA LYS A 92 -1.43 9.61 -0.43
C LYS A 92 -1.23 10.78 -1.41
N THR A 93 -0.18 10.73 -2.23
CA THR A 93 0.09 11.73 -3.27
C THR A 93 -1.04 11.76 -4.30
N ASN A 94 -1.57 10.61 -4.70
CA ASN A 94 -2.71 10.55 -5.61
C ASN A 94 -3.94 11.24 -5.03
N VAL A 95 -4.21 11.04 -3.75
CA VAL A 95 -5.32 11.70 -3.05
C VAL A 95 -5.14 13.21 -3.07
N THR A 96 -3.95 13.68 -2.72
CA THR A 96 -3.64 15.10 -2.69
C THR A 96 -3.80 15.74 -4.07
N ARG A 97 -3.33 15.07 -5.11
CA ARG A 97 -3.44 15.57 -6.49
C ARG A 97 -4.90 15.70 -6.92
N LEU A 98 -5.72 14.72 -6.60
CA LEU A 98 -7.16 14.76 -6.88
C LEU A 98 -7.83 15.93 -6.16
N PHE A 99 -7.45 16.17 -4.92
CA PHE A 99 -7.99 17.27 -4.14
C PHE A 99 -7.65 18.63 -4.77
N VAL A 100 -6.40 18.80 -5.20
CA VAL A 100 -5.95 20.02 -5.86
C VAL A 100 -6.72 20.25 -7.15
N ASP A 101 -6.91 19.21 -7.96
CA ASP A 101 -7.65 19.30 -9.22
C ASP A 101 -9.10 19.74 -8.99
N VAL A 102 -9.75 19.19 -7.98
CA VAL A 102 -11.13 19.57 -7.63
C VAL A 102 -11.17 21.03 -7.17
N CYS A 103 -10.24 21.44 -6.33
CA CYS A 103 -10.17 22.83 -5.85
C CYS A 103 -9.95 23.82 -6.99
N ASP A 104 -9.08 23.48 -7.95
CA ASP A 104 -8.81 24.33 -9.09
C ASP A 104 -10.07 24.52 -9.96
N GLN A 105 -10.89 23.49 -10.09
CA GLN A 105 -12.13 23.58 -10.83
C GLN A 105 -13.18 24.44 -10.15
N GLU A 106 -13.17 24.49 -8.82
CA GLU A 106 -14.14 25.25 -8.05
C GLU A 106 -13.78 26.72 -7.90
N ILE A 107 -12.53 27.09 -8.07
CA ILE A 107 -12.05 28.45 -7.92
C ILE A 107 -12.33 29.33 -9.15
N VAL A 108 -12.74 28.77 -10.22
CA VAL A 108 -12.98 29.51 -11.45
C VAL A 108 -14.18 30.48 -11.36
#